data_b6a7844c2e9108922be28b3658ed859b
#
_entry.id   b6a7844c2e9108922be28b3658ed859b
#
_cell.length_a   1.000
_cell.length_b   1.000
_cell.length_c   1.000
_cell.angle_alpha   90.00
_cell.angle_beta   90.00
_cell.angle_gamma   90.00
#
_symmetry.space_group_name_H-M   'P 1'
#
loop_
_entity.id
_entity.type
_entity.pdbx_description
1 polymer ?
#
loop_
_entity_poly.entity_id
_entity_poly.type
_entity_poly.pdbx_seq_one_letter_code
_entity_poly.pdbx_strand_id
1 'polypeptide(L)'
;MTPFSSGVLFLSHHLPFYISKLFIMSNPVSESSSCSKKRVYLETLGCSKNRVDSEIMLASLQNHGYELTMTPDSAEVIIVNTCAFLTEASDKSINMILDLSDFKSSDNCEKIVATGCLTQRYQDSLAEQIPELDGLLGSNGFEQILELVRSMYEGSGHLQAFLKQKPHLQAI
;
A
#
# COMPACT_ATOMS: atom_id res chain seq x y z
N MET A 1 -72.29 -1.84 -36.60
CA MET A 1 -72.23 -0.43 -36.97
C MET A 1 -70.88 0.12 -36.58
N THR A 2 -70.02 0.20 -37.53
CA THR A 2 -68.80 1.01 -37.53
C THR A 2 -69.16 2.50 -37.56
N PRO A 3 -68.31 3.51 -37.31
CA PRO A 3 -67.01 3.63 -38.00
C PRO A 3 -65.88 4.35 -37.17
N PHE A 4 -64.66 4.19 -37.70
CA PHE A 4 -63.69 5.22 -38.11
C PHE A 4 -63.22 6.29 -37.10
N SER A 5 -61.95 6.42 -36.89
CA SER A 5 -61.12 7.39 -37.59
C SER A 5 -59.68 7.46 -37.08
N SER A 6 -58.73 7.35 -37.99
CA SER A 6 -57.56 8.20 -38.24
C SER A 6 -56.61 8.42 -37.04
N GLY A 7 -55.43 7.95 -36.95
CA GLY A 7 -54.34 8.17 -37.91
C GLY A 7 -53.59 9.45 -37.59
N VAL A 8 -52.50 9.35 -36.78
CA VAL A 8 -51.40 10.31 -36.91
C VAL A 8 -50.10 9.53 -36.70
N LEU A 9 -49.36 9.40 -37.78
CA LEU A 9 -47.96 9.01 -37.77
C LEU A 9 -47.15 10.09 -37.05
N PHE A 10 -46.53 9.75 -35.93
CA PHE A 10 -45.36 10.48 -35.44
C PHE A 10 -44.11 9.64 -35.72
N LEU A 11 -43.41 10.02 -36.76
CA LEU A 11 -42.02 9.61 -36.96
C LEU A 11 -41.20 10.26 -35.87
N SER A 12 -40.90 9.52 -34.86
CA SER A 12 -39.85 9.85 -33.90
C SER A 12 -38.60 9.11 -34.35
N HIS A 13 -37.64 9.86 -34.85
CA HIS A 13 -36.28 9.43 -35.10
C HIS A 13 -35.64 8.96 -33.82
N HIS A 14 -35.68 7.66 -33.52
CA HIS A 14 -34.78 7.04 -32.62
C HIS A 14 -33.53 6.60 -33.39
N LEU A 15 -32.52 7.45 -33.32
CA LEU A 15 -31.13 7.03 -33.56
C LEU A 15 -30.82 5.87 -32.62
N PRO A 16 -30.39 4.73 -33.14
CA PRO A 16 -29.85 3.68 -32.27
C PRO A 16 -28.53 4.18 -31.69
N PHE A 17 -28.52 4.36 -30.41
CA PHE A 17 -27.33 4.59 -29.63
C PHE A 17 -26.50 3.30 -29.70
N TYR A 18 -25.76 3.19 -30.78
CA TYR A 18 -24.74 2.16 -30.93
C TYR A 18 -23.54 2.60 -30.10
N ILE A 19 -23.68 2.50 -28.76
CA ILE A 19 -22.52 2.56 -27.90
C ILE A 19 -21.74 1.28 -28.19
N SER A 20 -20.71 1.47 -28.96
CA SER A 20 -19.63 0.56 -29.16
C SER A 20 -19.33 -0.14 -27.84
N LYS A 21 -19.64 -1.43 -27.82
CA LYS A 21 -19.09 -2.38 -26.88
C LYS A 21 -17.61 -2.48 -27.20
N LEU A 22 -16.88 -1.41 -26.88
CA LEU A 22 -15.43 -1.42 -26.88
C LEU A 22 -15.03 -2.31 -25.74
N PHE A 23 -14.93 -3.53 -26.07
CA PHE A 23 -14.05 -4.59 -25.67
C PHE A 23 -12.98 -4.09 -24.67
N ILE A 24 -13.39 -3.98 -23.42
CA ILE A 24 -12.43 -4.06 -22.33
C ILE A 24 -12.14 -5.56 -22.21
N MET A 25 -11.10 -5.98 -22.89
CA MET A 25 -10.41 -7.21 -22.54
C MET A 25 -9.76 -6.98 -21.18
N SER A 26 -10.53 -7.07 -20.13
CA SER A 26 -10.03 -7.38 -18.82
C SER A 26 -9.50 -8.81 -18.91
N ASN A 27 -8.17 -8.92 -19.02
CA ASN A 27 -7.53 -10.17 -18.66
C ASN A 27 -8.06 -10.55 -17.28
N PRO A 28 -8.63 -11.73 -17.09
CA PRO A 28 -8.83 -12.25 -15.77
C PRO A 28 -7.42 -12.49 -15.21
N VAL A 29 -6.99 -11.62 -14.30
CA VAL A 29 -5.93 -11.97 -13.37
C VAL A 29 -6.44 -13.21 -12.68
N SER A 30 -5.76 -14.33 -12.91
CA SER A 30 -6.06 -15.60 -12.31
C SER A 30 -6.18 -15.43 -10.80
N GLU A 31 -7.41 -15.45 -10.31
CA GLU A 31 -7.70 -15.66 -8.91
C GLU A 31 -7.28 -17.09 -8.56
N SER A 32 -6.07 -17.24 -8.05
CA SER A 32 -5.64 -18.47 -7.40
C SER A 32 -5.07 -18.14 -6.04
N SER A 33 -5.79 -18.51 -5.08
CA SER A 33 -5.61 -18.69 -3.65
C SER A 33 -6.49 -17.76 -2.81
N SER A 34 -7.31 -18.36 -1.97
CA SER A 34 -8.04 -17.74 -0.88
C SER A 34 -7.06 -17.17 0.15
N CYS A 35 -6.46 -16.06 -0.17
CA CYS A 35 -5.75 -15.26 0.81
C CYS A 35 -6.83 -14.49 1.59
N SER A 36 -7.03 -14.81 2.87
CA SER A 36 -7.77 -13.95 3.77
C SER A 36 -7.18 -12.54 3.60
N LYS A 37 -8.04 -11.56 3.36
CA LYS A 37 -7.59 -10.17 3.15
C LYS A 37 -6.83 -9.72 4.38
N LYS A 38 -5.52 -9.58 4.27
CA LYS A 38 -4.67 -9.10 5.36
C LYS A 38 -4.98 -7.64 5.66
N ARG A 39 -5.11 -7.31 6.94
CA ARG A 39 -5.35 -5.93 7.39
C ARG A 39 -4.03 -5.23 7.62
N VAL A 40 -3.94 -4.01 7.12
CA VAL A 40 -2.74 -3.18 7.19
C VAL A 40 -3.02 -1.93 8.00
N TYR A 41 -2.18 -1.68 8.99
CA TYR A 41 -2.08 -0.41 9.70
C TYR A 41 -0.83 0.34 9.23
N LEU A 42 -0.94 1.65 9.03
CA LEU A 42 0.21 2.47 8.68
C LEU A 42 0.27 3.71 9.58
N GLU A 43 1.36 3.81 10.34
CA GLU A 43 1.71 4.99 11.13
C GLU A 43 2.61 5.92 10.32
N THR A 44 2.29 7.22 10.30
CA THR A 44 3.06 8.23 9.56
C THR A 44 3.69 9.22 10.48
N LEU A 45 5.02 9.28 10.45
CA LEU A 45 5.80 10.26 11.20
C LEU A 45 6.48 11.25 10.26
N GLY A 46 6.66 12.50 10.73
CA GLY A 46 7.48 13.50 10.05
C GLY A 46 6.73 14.49 9.19
N CYS A 47 7.15 14.67 7.95
CA CYS A 47 6.77 15.80 7.12
C CYS A 47 5.62 15.48 6.13
N SER A 48 5.18 16.51 5.40
CA SER A 48 4.14 16.38 4.38
C SER A 48 4.51 15.40 3.25
N LYS A 49 5.79 15.25 2.93
CA LYS A 49 6.25 14.23 1.96
C LYS A 49 5.93 12.82 2.45
N ASN A 50 6.26 12.51 3.71
CA ASN A 50 5.96 11.19 4.27
C ASN A 50 4.45 10.91 4.24
N ARG A 51 3.63 11.93 4.47
CA ARG A 51 2.18 11.79 4.41
C ARG A 51 1.70 11.39 3.02
N VAL A 52 2.21 12.07 1.98
CA VAL A 52 1.88 11.73 0.58
C VAL A 52 2.36 10.32 0.23
N ASP A 53 3.59 9.97 0.61
CA ASP A 53 4.14 8.63 0.39
C ASP A 53 3.25 7.56 1.07
N SER A 54 2.78 7.84 2.29
CA SER A 54 1.87 6.94 3.02
C SER A 54 0.53 6.74 2.31
N GLU A 55 -0.07 7.82 1.80
CA GLU A 55 -1.32 7.75 1.04
C GLU A 55 -1.16 6.90 -0.23
N ILE A 56 -0.02 7.03 -0.94
CA ILE A 56 0.28 6.23 -2.13
C ILE A 56 0.48 4.76 -1.74
N MET A 57 1.20 4.46 -0.67
CA MET A 57 1.40 3.10 -0.18
C MET A 57 0.08 2.43 0.20
N LEU A 58 -0.78 3.13 0.96
CA LEU A 58 -2.09 2.62 1.36
C LEU A 58 -2.98 2.36 0.14
N ALA A 59 -3.03 3.29 -0.81
CA ALA A 59 -3.80 3.11 -2.05
C ALA A 59 -3.30 1.90 -2.86
N SER A 60 -1.98 1.72 -2.96
CA SER A 60 -1.38 0.56 -3.64
C SER A 60 -1.80 -0.75 -2.98
N LEU A 61 -1.70 -0.86 -1.67
CA LEU A 61 -2.08 -2.07 -0.93
C LEU A 61 -3.59 -2.35 -1.04
N GLN A 62 -4.43 -1.33 -0.88
CA GLN A 62 -5.88 -1.46 -0.98
C GLN A 62 -6.32 -1.95 -2.37
N ASN A 63 -5.74 -1.41 -3.44
CA ASN A 63 -6.02 -1.82 -4.81
C ASN A 63 -5.62 -3.28 -5.10
N HIS A 64 -4.76 -3.85 -4.27
CA HIS A 64 -4.31 -5.23 -4.38
C HIS A 64 -4.89 -6.17 -3.32
N GLY A 65 -6.00 -5.76 -2.71
CA GLY A 65 -6.84 -6.62 -1.88
C GLY A 65 -6.49 -6.63 -0.38
N TYR A 66 -5.58 -5.77 0.07
CA TYR A 66 -5.37 -5.57 1.50
C TYR A 66 -6.49 -4.70 2.07
N GLU A 67 -6.87 -4.95 3.32
CA GLU A 67 -7.84 -4.15 4.05
C GLU A 67 -7.10 -3.15 4.95
N LEU A 68 -7.54 -1.89 4.96
CA LEU A 68 -6.92 -0.88 5.79
C LEU A 68 -7.61 -0.81 7.15
N THR A 69 -6.82 -0.79 8.22
CA THR A 69 -7.35 -0.59 9.58
C THR A 69 -6.81 0.70 10.20
N MET A 70 -7.57 1.25 11.14
CA MET A 70 -7.22 2.49 11.85
C MET A 70 -6.52 2.21 13.19
N THR A 71 -6.44 0.96 13.59
CA THR A 71 -5.87 0.56 14.88
C THR A 71 -4.84 -0.56 14.70
N PRO A 72 -3.67 -0.50 15.37
CA PRO A 72 -2.61 -1.49 15.20
C PRO A 72 -2.96 -2.87 15.75
N ASP A 73 -3.79 -2.96 16.78
CA ASP A 73 -4.22 -4.20 17.42
C ASP A 73 -5.00 -5.14 16.49
N SER A 74 -5.62 -4.58 15.46
CA SER A 74 -6.38 -5.36 14.48
C SER A 74 -5.60 -5.66 13.19
N ALA A 75 -4.34 -5.23 13.08
CA ALA A 75 -3.54 -5.36 11.87
C ALA A 75 -2.70 -6.64 11.84
N GLU A 76 -2.65 -7.31 10.69
CA GLU A 76 -1.67 -8.37 10.43
C GLU A 76 -0.34 -7.81 9.89
N VAL A 77 -0.38 -6.63 9.26
CA VAL A 77 0.82 -5.93 8.78
C VAL A 77 0.83 -4.52 9.34
N ILE A 78 1.91 -4.15 10.02
CA ILE A 78 2.14 -2.80 10.54
C ILE A 78 3.25 -2.15 9.73
N ILE A 79 3.00 -0.94 9.22
CA ILE A 79 3.97 -0.15 8.47
C ILE A 79 4.23 1.14 9.23
N VAL A 80 5.50 1.47 9.46
CA VAL A 80 5.91 2.72 10.12
C VAL A 80 6.69 3.57 9.13
N ASN A 81 6.07 4.66 8.66
CA ASN A 81 6.75 5.62 7.78
C ASN A 81 7.49 6.65 8.64
N THR A 82 8.80 6.51 8.69
CA THR A 82 9.71 7.13 9.66
C THR A 82 10.33 8.43 9.16
N CYS A 83 10.70 9.27 10.11
CA CYS A 83 11.42 10.52 9.89
C CYS A 83 12.82 10.48 10.53
N ALA A 84 13.80 11.12 9.86
CA ALA A 84 15.15 11.28 10.39
C ALA A 84 15.72 12.66 10.08
N PHE A 85 14.85 13.67 9.99
CA PHE A 85 15.28 15.04 9.70
C PHE A 85 16.01 15.70 10.88
N LEU A 86 15.51 15.49 12.09
CA LEU A 86 16.14 15.91 13.34
C LEU A 86 16.38 14.69 14.22
N THR A 87 17.28 14.83 15.22
CA THR A 87 17.57 13.75 16.18
C THR A 87 16.31 13.33 16.92
N GLU A 88 15.53 14.29 17.43
CA GLU A 88 14.29 14.01 18.13
C GLU A 88 13.26 13.27 17.25
N ALA A 89 13.26 13.55 15.94
CA ALA A 89 12.38 12.85 15.00
C ALA A 89 12.85 11.41 14.76
N SER A 90 14.16 11.18 14.78
CA SER A 90 14.74 9.84 14.72
C SER A 90 14.41 9.02 15.95
N ASP A 91 14.60 9.60 17.15
CA ASP A 91 14.29 8.97 18.43
C ASP A 91 12.80 8.62 18.51
N LYS A 92 11.93 9.55 18.13
CA LYS A 92 10.48 9.31 18.06
C LYS A 92 10.13 8.17 17.09
N SER A 93 10.82 8.11 15.96
CA SER A 93 10.58 7.05 14.97
C SER A 93 11.02 5.68 15.49
N ILE A 94 12.17 5.61 16.18
CA ILE A 94 12.65 4.36 16.79
C ILE A 94 11.69 3.90 17.88
N ASN A 95 11.31 4.80 18.79
CA ASN A 95 10.37 4.48 19.87
C ASN A 95 9.03 3.98 19.30
N MET A 96 8.50 4.62 18.27
CA MET A 96 7.27 4.19 17.62
C MET A 96 7.40 2.77 17.01
N ILE A 97 8.53 2.44 16.40
CA ILE A 97 8.77 1.09 15.89
C ILE A 97 8.76 0.09 17.05
N LEU A 98 9.42 0.40 18.16
CA LEU A 98 9.49 -0.47 19.33
C LEU A 98 8.11 -0.66 19.95
N ASP A 99 7.36 0.41 20.17
CA ASP A 99 6.00 0.38 20.74
C ASP A 99 5.06 -0.48 19.86
N LEU A 100 5.17 -0.36 18.53
CA LEU A 100 4.37 -1.14 17.61
C LEU A 100 4.87 -2.59 17.45
N SER A 101 6.13 -2.86 17.80
CA SER A 101 6.67 -4.22 17.81
C SER A 101 6.06 -5.09 18.90
N ASP A 102 5.55 -4.50 19.97
CA ASP A 102 4.87 -5.23 21.04
C ASP A 102 3.64 -5.99 20.53
N PHE A 103 2.97 -5.50 19.48
CA PHE A 103 1.83 -6.17 18.87
C PHE A 103 2.18 -7.51 18.20
N LYS A 104 3.45 -7.77 17.85
CA LYS A 104 3.87 -9.10 17.36
C LYS A 104 3.78 -10.19 18.42
N SER A 105 3.96 -9.82 19.68
CA SER A 105 3.96 -10.80 20.79
C SER A 105 2.60 -11.01 21.42
N SER A 106 1.70 -10.05 21.32
CA SER A 106 0.43 -10.04 22.05
C SER A 106 -0.80 -10.24 21.18
N ASP A 107 -0.72 -9.95 19.87
CA ASP A 107 -1.88 -9.82 19.00
C ASP A 107 -1.73 -10.46 17.63
N ASN A 108 -2.47 -9.94 16.66
CA ASN A 108 -2.56 -10.52 15.32
C ASN A 108 -1.42 -10.07 14.38
N CYS A 109 -0.50 -9.20 14.82
CA CYS A 109 0.53 -8.66 13.96
C CYS A 109 1.54 -9.75 13.55
N GLU A 110 1.61 -10.01 12.26
CA GLU A 110 2.52 -10.99 11.68
C GLU A 110 3.80 -10.35 11.15
N LYS A 111 3.68 -9.13 10.61
CA LYS A 111 4.76 -8.45 9.89
C LYS A 111 4.86 -6.96 10.25
N ILE A 112 6.10 -6.50 10.48
CA ILE A 112 6.41 -5.10 10.74
C ILE A 112 7.40 -4.59 9.70
N VAL A 113 7.04 -3.45 9.09
CA VAL A 113 7.84 -2.78 8.07
C VAL A 113 8.20 -1.38 8.54
N ALA A 114 9.47 -1.03 8.50
CA ALA A 114 9.91 0.35 8.61
C ALA A 114 10.21 0.93 7.23
N THR A 115 9.73 2.13 6.97
CA THR A 115 9.98 2.85 5.72
C THR A 115 10.34 4.31 6.00
N GLY A 116 10.78 5.04 5.00
CA GLY A 116 11.03 6.48 5.08
C GLY A 116 12.49 6.88 5.27
N CYS A 117 12.68 8.07 5.84
CA CYS A 117 14.00 8.69 5.90
C CYS A 117 14.95 8.01 6.90
N LEU A 118 14.43 7.50 8.01
CA LEU A 118 15.25 6.79 8.99
C LEU A 118 15.81 5.50 8.37
N THR A 119 14.95 4.73 7.72
CA THR A 119 15.32 3.49 7.03
C THR A 119 16.33 3.76 5.91
N GLN A 120 16.13 4.84 5.14
CA GLN A 120 17.08 5.22 4.07
C GLN A 120 18.47 5.57 4.61
N ARG A 121 18.56 6.09 5.82
CA ARG A 121 19.82 6.54 6.42
C ARG A 121 20.52 5.47 7.23
N TYR A 122 19.79 4.63 7.95
CA TYR A 122 20.29 3.75 8.99
C TYR A 122 19.88 2.28 8.81
N GLN A 123 19.73 1.84 7.58
CA GLN A 123 19.25 0.49 7.25
C GLN A 123 19.94 -0.62 8.04
N ASP A 124 21.29 -0.66 7.96
CA ASP A 124 22.08 -1.74 8.57
C ASP A 124 21.92 -1.74 10.09
N SER A 125 21.97 -0.55 10.69
CA SER A 125 21.77 -0.41 12.14
C SER A 125 20.37 -0.82 12.59
N LEU A 126 19.34 -0.48 11.83
CA LEU A 126 17.95 -0.89 12.14
C LEU A 126 17.80 -2.41 12.02
N ALA A 127 18.38 -3.01 10.98
CA ALA A 127 18.34 -4.45 10.77
C ALA A 127 19.04 -5.25 11.89
N GLU A 128 20.12 -4.70 12.44
CA GLU A 128 20.90 -5.34 13.52
C GLU A 128 20.28 -5.13 14.91
N GLN A 129 19.69 -3.93 15.15
CA GLN A 129 19.26 -3.51 16.48
C GLN A 129 17.78 -3.77 16.76
N ILE A 130 16.96 -3.94 15.72
CA ILE A 130 15.51 -4.18 15.85
C ILE A 130 15.16 -5.46 15.07
N PRO A 131 15.40 -6.63 15.67
CA PRO A 131 15.14 -7.92 15.01
C PRO A 131 13.65 -8.21 14.75
N GLU A 132 12.75 -7.44 15.35
CA GLU A 132 11.31 -7.53 15.15
C GLU A 132 10.88 -7.05 13.76
N LEU A 133 11.72 -6.27 13.07
CA LEU A 133 11.45 -5.81 11.71
C LEU A 133 11.54 -6.96 10.70
N ASP A 134 10.51 -7.11 9.88
CA ASP A 134 10.48 -8.07 8.78
C ASP A 134 10.84 -7.43 7.44
N GLY A 135 10.67 -6.10 7.32
CA GLY A 135 10.93 -5.40 6.08
C GLY A 135 11.45 -3.98 6.28
N LEU A 136 12.34 -3.56 5.39
CA LEU A 136 12.91 -2.21 5.35
C LEU A 136 12.73 -1.61 3.95
N LEU A 137 12.17 -0.41 3.88
CA LEU A 137 11.92 0.28 2.63
C LEU A 137 12.46 1.72 2.69
N GLY A 138 13.33 2.08 1.79
CA GLY A 138 13.88 3.43 1.73
C GLY A 138 12.84 4.48 1.33
N SER A 139 13.11 5.75 1.64
CA SER A 139 12.21 6.88 1.36
C SER A 139 11.88 7.07 -0.14
N ASN A 140 12.69 6.55 -1.03
CA ASN A 140 12.46 6.57 -2.48
C ASN A 140 11.87 5.25 -3.00
N GLY A 141 11.60 4.30 -2.11
CA GLY A 141 11.10 2.97 -2.45
C GLY A 141 9.59 2.78 -2.20
N PHE A 142 8.87 3.78 -1.75
CA PHE A 142 7.47 3.66 -1.32
C PHE A 142 6.55 2.97 -2.36
N GLU A 143 6.86 3.10 -3.66
CA GLU A 143 6.14 2.40 -4.75
C GLU A 143 6.30 0.88 -4.69
N GLN A 144 7.35 0.37 -4.02
CA GLN A 144 7.66 -1.06 -3.90
C GLN A 144 7.04 -1.71 -2.67
N ILE A 145 6.18 -0.98 -1.93
CA ILE A 145 5.57 -1.49 -0.70
C ILE A 145 4.82 -2.81 -0.90
N LEU A 146 4.09 -2.92 -2.01
CA LEU A 146 3.35 -4.14 -2.32
C LEU A 146 4.27 -5.33 -2.55
N GLU A 147 5.36 -5.13 -3.30
CA GLU A 147 6.36 -6.16 -3.56
C GLU A 147 7.04 -6.60 -2.26
N LEU A 148 7.44 -5.63 -1.41
CA LEU A 148 8.01 -5.91 -0.11
C LEU A 148 7.08 -6.74 0.76
N VAL A 149 5.82 -6.30 0.93
CA VAL A 149 4.85 -7.01 1.76
C VAL A 149 4.61 -8.43 1.25
N ARG A 150 4.49 -8.64 -0.06
CA ARG A 150 4.34 -9.98 -0.64
C ARG A 150 5.56 -10.86 -0.38
N SER A 151 6.77 -10.34 -0.61
CA SER A 151 8.01 -11.09 -0.43
C SER A 151 8.23 -11.58 1.00
N MET A 152 7.70 -10.85 2.00
CA MET A 152 7.78 -11.28 3.40
C MET A 152 6.95 -12.52 3.71
N TYR A 153 5.93 -12.81 2.91
CA TYR A 153 5.11 -14.02 3.03
C TYR A 153 5.61 -15.17 2.16
N GLU A 154 6.32 -14.85 1.07
CA GLU A 154 6.88 -15.84 0.15
C GLU A 154 8.30 -16.29 0.56
N GLY A 155 8.98 -15.46 1.33
CA GLY A 155 10.37 -15.67 1.72
C GLY A 155 10.55 -16.48 3.00
N SER A 156 11.73 -17.04 3.18
CA SER A 156 12.13 -17.92 4.29
C SER A 156 12.50 -17.16 5.57
N GLY A 157 11.70 -16.24 6.02
CA GLY A 157 11.83 -15.64 7.37
C GLY A 157 13.01 -14.68 7.58
N HIS A 158 13.69 -14.23 6.55
CA HIS A 158 14.75 -13.23 6.63
C HIS A 158 14.21 -11.82 6.38
N LEU A 159 14.84 -10.84 7.02
CA LEU A 159 14.57 -9.42 6.78
C LEU A 159 14.66 -9.07 5.30
N GLN A 160 13.60 -8.51 4.75
CA GLN A 160 13.55 -8.04 3.35
C GLN A 160 13.87 -6.54 3.31
N ALA A 161 14.83 -6.16 2.50
CA ALA A 161 15.24 -4.75 2.37
C ALA A 161 15.20 -4.29 0.91
N PHE A 162 14.42 -3.24 0.67
CA PHE A 162 14.28 -2.61 -0.65
C PHE A 162 14.72 -1.15 -0.55
N LEU A 163 15.94 -0.88 -0.96
CA LEU A 163 16.46 0.47 -1.04
C LEU A 163 16.75 0.82 -2.50
N LYS A 164 16.01 1.76 -3.04
CA LYS A 164 16.42 2.36 -4.31
C LYS A 164 17.76 3.06 -4.10
N GLN A 165 18.74 2.70 -4.91
CA GLN A 165 20.02 3.43 -4.98
C GLN A 165 19.74 4.91 -5.22
N LYS A 166 20.51 5.78 -4.56
CA LYS A 166 20.46 7.23 -4.81
C LYS A 166 20.59 7.44 -6.31
N PRO A 167 19.74 8.27 -6.94
CA PRO A 167 19.97 8.64 -8.32
C PRO A 167 21.40 9.22 -8.39
N HIS A 168 22.22 8.68 -9.25
CA HIS A 168 23.51 9.27 -9.59
C HIS A 168 23.19 10.65 -10.14
N LEU A 169 23.43 11.68 -9.33
CA LEU A 169 23.58 13.03 -9.84
C LEU A 169 24.78 12.97 -10.77
N GLN A 170 24.54 12.80 -12.06
CA GLN A 170 25.57 13.06 -13.05
C GLN A 170 25.89 14.54 -12.87
N ALA A 171 27.13 14.82 -12.45
CA ALA A 171 27.67 16.17 -12.40
C ALA A 171 27.52 16.75 -13.79
N ILE A 172 26.75 17.85 -13.88
CA ILE A 172 26.64 18.70 -15.08
C ILE A 172 27.94 19.47 -15.24
#